data_1d1b39f7b8c24f39b9f604b5567f1583
#
_entry.id   1d1b39f7b8c24f39b9f604b5567f1583
#
_cell.length_a   1.000
_cell.length_b   1.000
_cell.length_c   1.000
_cell.angle_alpha   90.00
_cell.angle_beta   90.00
_cell.angle_gamma   90.00
#
_symmetry.space_group_name_H-M   'P 1'
#
loop_
_entity.id
_entity.type
_entity.pdbx_description
1 polymer ?
#
loop_
_entity_poly.entity_id
_entity_poly.type
_entity_poly.pdbx_seq_one_letter_code
_entity_poly.pdbx_strand_id
1 'polypeptide(L)'
;MSTATVYSIPTAEQAKYLTVAVDSSAISRLGIVIDNDNIPHLLVIFNSNTNKVYRYIFEDDLSSGAARRWHDLLNDDEAKSATSWGSMLHRALKHGDLEKIEV
;
A
#
# COMPACT_ATOMS: atom_id res chain seq x y z
N MET A 1 20.43 -15.83 -14.91
CA MET A 1 19.48 -15.15 -15.78
C MET A 1 18.47 -14.39 -14.94
N SER A 2 18.43 -13.13 -15.17
CA SER A 2 17.49 -12.28 -14.45
C SER A 2 16.19 -12.20 -15.25
N THR A 3 15.12 -12.73 -14.71
CA THR A 3 13.80 -12.47 -15.27
C THR A 3 13.23 -11.23 -14.58
N ALA A 4 12.73 -10.31 -15.35
CA ALA A 4 12.01 -9.18 -14.78
C ALA A 4 10.86 -9.71 -13.94
N THR A 5 10.78 -9.28 -12.69
CA THR A 5 9.65 -9.64 -11.85
C THR A 5 8.42 -8.92 -12.35
N VAL A 6 7.41 -9.67 -12.74
CA VAL A 6 6.15 -9.11 -13.19
C VAL A 6 5.21 -9.13 -11.98
N TYR A 7 4.80 -7.95 -11.55
CA TYR A 7 3.83 -7.81 -10.47
C TYR A 7 2.44 -7.63 -11.07
N SER A 8 1.52 -8.48 -10.67
CA SER A 8 0.13 -8.31 -11.06
C SER A 8 -0.58 -7.36 -10.11
N ILE A 9 -1.52 -6.60 -10.64
CA ILE A 9 -2.40 -5.77 -9.82
C ILE A 9 -3.70 -6.56 -9.64
N PRO A 10 -4.11 -6.84 -8.41
CA PRO A 10 -5.36 -7.57 -8.18
C PRO A 10 -6.56 -6.74 -8.62
N THR A 11 -7.66 -7.41 -8.90
CA THR A 11 -8.93 -6.71 -9.13
C THR A 11 -9.41 -6.08 -7.81
N ALA A 12 -10.31 -5.12 -7.90
CA ALA A 12 -10.89 -4.51 -6.69
C ALA A 12 -11.57 -5.55 -5.79
N GLU A 13 -12.20 -6.56 -6.38
CA GLU A 13 -12.82 -7.64 -5.61
C GLU A 13 -11.79 -8.48 -4.86
N GLN A 14 -10.69 -8.85 -5.51
CA GLN A 14 -9.59 -9.57 -4.85
C GLN A 14 -8.95 -8.73 -3.77
N ALA A 15 -8.78 -7.44 -4.01
CA ALA A 15 -8.13 -6.53 -3.07
C ALA A 15 -8.92 -6.36 -1.77
N LYS A 16 -10.23 -6.61 -1.76
CA LYS A 16 -11.02 -6.56 -0.52
C LYS A 16 -10.50 -7.50 0.55
N TYR A 17 -9.91 -8.62 0.15
CA TYR A 17 -9.38 -9.61 1.08
C TYR A 17 -7.94 -9.29 1.51
N LEU A 18 -7.31 -8.34 0.85
CA LEU A 18 -5.89 -7.97 1.08
C LEU A 18 -5.75 -6.57 1.69
N THR A 19 -6.85 -5.86 1.83
CA THR A 19 -6.84 -4.47 2.32
C THR A 19 -7.86 -4.28 3.42
N VAL A 20 -7.68 -3.20 4.18
CA VAL A 20 -8.63 -2.77 5.20
C VAL A 20 -9.16 -1.38 4.86
N ALA A 21 -10.38 -1.10 5.27
CA ALA A 21 -10.96 0.23 5.10
C ALA A 21 -10.28 1.22 6.03
N VAL A 22 -10.02 2.41 5.54
CA VAL A 22 -9.47 3.50 6.33
C VAL A 22 -10.38 4.72 6.21
N ASP A 23 -10.34 5.59 7.22
CA ASP A 23 -11.11 6.83 7.22
C ASP A 23 -10.25 7.93 6.62
N SER A 24 -10.49 8.23 5.35
CA SER A 24 -9.71 9.21 4.61
C SER A 24 -10.59 9.84 3.52
N SER A 25 -10.37 11.13 3.27
CA SER A 25 -11.06 11.82 2.19
C SER A 25 -10.59 11.38 0.80
N ALA A 26 -9.36 10.86 0.70
CA ALA A 26 -8.76 10.48 -0.57
C ALA A 26 -8.71 8.97 -0.79
N ILE A 27 -8.49 8.19 0.27
CA ILE A 27 -8.20 6.76 0.19
C ILE A 27 -9.33 5.95 0.84
N SER A 28 -9.80 4.94 0.12
CA SER A 28 -10.86 4.06 0.58
C SER A 28 -10.32 2.87 1.37
N ARG A 29 -9.30 2.21 0.82
CA ARG A 29 -8.73 0.99 1.42
C ARG A 29 -7.22 0.95 1.20
N LEU A 30 -6.52 0.33 2.15
CA LEU A 30 -5.07 0.12 2.10
C LEU A 30 -4.72 -1.28 2.60
N GLY A 31 -3.68 -1.85 2.05
CA GLY A 31 -3.16 -3.12 2.53
C GLY A 31 -1.71 -3.32 2.14
N ILE A 32 -1.02 -4.17 2.90
CA ILE A 32 0.36 -4.53 2.60
C ILE A 32 0.40 -6.01 2.26
N VAL A 33 1.00 -6.34 1.14
CA VAL A 33 1.26 -7.71 0.71
C VAL A 33 2.76 -7.92 0.55
N ILE A 34 3.22 -9.14 0.79
CA ILE A 34 4.63 -9.50 0.69
C ILE A 34 4.80 -10.35 -0.58
N ASP A 35 5.75 -9.99 -1.42
CA ASP A 35 6.04 -10.77 -2.62
C ASP A 35 6.94 -11.98 -2.29
N ASN A 36 7.29 -12.75 -3.34
CA ASN A 36 8.11 -13.95 -3.18
C ASN A 36 9.55 -13.66 -2.71
N ASP A 37 10.00 -12.42 -2.85
CA ASP A 37 11.32 -11.97 -2.42
C ASP A 37 11.28 -11.30 -1.04
N ASN A 38 10.18 -11.44 -0.32
CA ASN A 38 9.93 -10.81 0.98
C ASN A 38 9.91 -9.28 0.94
N ILE A 39 9.62 -8.71 -0.21
CA ILE A 39 9.51 -7.26 -0.37
C ILE A 39 8.07 -6.84 -0.16
N PRO A 40 7.79 -5.89 0.76
CA PRO A 40 6.42 -5.43 0.99
C PRO A 40 5.96 -4.49 -0.10
N HIS A 41 4.69 -4.63 -0.47
CA HIS A 41 4.02 -3.78 -1.43
C HIS A 41 2.77 -3.20 -0.79
N LEU A 42 2.46 -1.95 -1.11
CA LEU A 42 1.25 -1.29 -0.65
C LEU A 42 0.19 -1.34 -1.74
N LEU A 43 -0.99 -1.83 -1.41
CA LEU A 43 -2.16 -1.76 -2.27
C LEU A 43 -3.02 -0.59 -1.84
N VAL A 44 -3.44 0.23 -2.80
CA VAL A 44 -4.22 1.43 -2.54
C VAL A 44 -5.46 1.44 -3.43
N ILE A 45 -6.61 1.70 -2.82
CA ILE A 45 -7.86 1.97 -3.53
C ILE A 45 -8.28 3.37 -3.14
N PHE A 46 -8.38 4.27 -4.13
CA PHE A 46 -8.78 5.66 -3.91
C PHE A 46 -10.30 5.82 -3.95
N ASN A 47 -10.82 6.78 -3.21
CA ASN A 47 -12.25 7.10 -3.20
C ASN A 47 -12.77 7.56 -4.56
N SER A 48 -11.90 8.15 -5.37
CA SER A 48 -12.28 8.65 -6.70
C SER A 48 -12.58 7.53 -7.70
N ASN A 49 -12.04 6.33 -7.48
CA ASN A 49 -12.32 5.17 -8.33
C ASN A 49 -12.09 3.87 -7.55
N THR A 50 -13.13 3.39 -6.91
CA THR A 50 -13.07 2.20 -6.07
C THR A 50 -12.96 0.89 -6.85
N ASN A 51 -13.05 0.95 -8.18
CA ASN A 51 -12.88 -0.22 -9.04
C ASN A 51 -11.45 -0.43 -9.51
N LYS A 52 -10.53 0.48 -9.14
CA LYS A 52 -9.14 0.41 -9.55
C LYS A 52 -8.22 0.26 -8.34
N VAL A 53 -7.27 -0.66 -8.44
CA VAL A 53 -6.26 -0.91 -7.41
C VAL A 53 -4.92 -0.42 -7.93
N TYR A 54 -4.20 0.33 -7.09
CA TYR A 54 -2.83 0.76 -7.36
C TYR A 54 -1.88 -0.05 -6.50
N ARG A 55 -0.70 -0.34 -7.03
CA ARG A 55 0.33 -1.09 -6.31
C ARG A 55 1.60 -0.26 -6.25
N TYR A 56 2.17 -0.16 -5.03
CA TYR A 56 3.42 0.54 -4.77
C TYR A 56 4.37 -0.42 -4.09
N ILE A 57 5.67 -0.29 -4.38
CA ILE A 57 6.70 -1.09 -3.73
C ILE A 57 7.40 -0.24 -2.66
N PHE A 58 7.66 -0.83 -1.49
CA PHE A 58 8.43 -0.17 -0.44
C PHE A 58 9.92 -0.36 -0.68
N GLU A 59 10.71 0.65 -0.33
CA GLU A 59 12.18 0.58 -0.35
C GLU A 59 12.69 -0.35 0.75
N ASP A 60 12.06 -0.32 1.93
CA ASP A 60 12.47 -1.08 3.09
C ASP A 60 11.64 -2.35 3.25
N ASP A 61 12.18 -3.33 3.99
CA ASP A 61 11.43 -4.51 4.37
C ASP A 61 10.54 -4.22 5.60
N LEU A 62 9.79 -5.24 6.08
CA LEU A 62 8.90 -5.06 7.22
C LEU A 62 9.61 -5.03 8.58
N SER A 63 10.92 -5.23 8.62
CA SER A 63 11.66 -5.21 9.89
C SER A 63 11.92 -3.82 10.42
N SER A 64 11.93 -2.81 9.54
CA SER A 64 12.23 -1.44 9.93
C SER A 64 11.75 -0.45 8.86
N GLY A 65 11.81 0.84 9.20
CA GLY A 65 11.56 1.91 8.24
C GLY A 65 10.09 2.14 7.92
N ALA A 66 9.84 2.66 6.71
CA ALA A 66 8.51 3.08 6.29
C ALA A 66 7.52 1.93 6.20
N ALA A 67 7.92 0.78 5.66
CA ALA A 67 7.04 -0.37 5.51
C ALA A 67 6.54 -0.86 6.87
N ARG A 68 7.43 -0.91 7.87
CA ARG A 68 7.05 -1.30 9.24
C ARG A 68 6.07 -0.30 9.85
N ARG A 69 6.31 0.99 9.65
CA ARG A 69 5.41 2.04 10.16
C ARG A 69 4.02 1.91 9.55
N TRP A 70 3.92 1.73 8.25
CA TRP A 70 2.65 1.53 7.57
C TRP A 70 1.92 0.29 8.07
N HIS A 71 2.67 -0.80 8.23
CA HIS A 71 2.12 -2.06 8.72
C HIS A 71 1.53 -1.90 10.13
N ASP A 72 2.28 -1.26 11.03
CA ASP A 72 1.83 -1.08 12.41
C ASP A 72 0.58 -0.19 12.48
N LEU A 73 0.53 0.88 11.67
CA LEU A 73 -0.62 1.77 11.64
C LEU A 73 -1.86 1.08 11.05
N LEU A 74 -1.69 0.24 10.04
CA LEU A 74 -2.82 -0.48 9.43
C LEU A 74 -3.37 -1.57 10.33
N ASN A 75 -2.61 -2.03 11.31
CA ASN A 75 -3.06 -3.02 12.29
C ASN A 75 -3.60 -2.39 13.58
N ASP A 76 -3.65 -1.05 13.64
CA ASP A 76 -4.18 -0.31 14.79
C ASP A 76 -5.51 0.32 14.41
N ASP A 77 -6.60 -0.13 15.05
CA ASP A 77 -7.95 0.36 14.73
C ASP A 77 -8.10 1.86 14.94
N GLU A 78 -7.46 2.41 15.96
CA GLU A 78 -7.50 3.84 16.23
C GLU A 78 -6.75 4.62 15.14
N ALA A 79 -5.59 4.14 14.74
CA ALA A 79 -4.79 4.77 13.70
C ALA A 79 -5.49 4.78 12.34
N LYS A 80 -6.30 3.77 12.02
CA LYS A 80 -7.05 3.72 10.77
C LYS A 80 -8.00 4.89 10.62
N SER A 81 -8.52 5.42 11.72
CA SER A 81 -9.42 6.58 11.71
C SER A 81 -8.71 7.91 11.91
N ALA A 82 -7.53 7.91 12.53
CA ALA A 82 -6.84 9.14 12.95
C ALA A 82 -5.70 9.56 12.04
N THR A 83 -5.17 8.64 11.23
CA THR A 83 -4.01 8.92 10.36
C THR A 83 -4.44 9.65 9.10
N SER A 84 -3.66 10.66 8.69
CA SER A 84 -3.84 11.36 7.43
C SER A 84 -3.21 10.54 6.29
N TRP A 85 -3.91 9.51 5.85
CA TRP A 85 -3.39 8.51 4.91
C TRP A 85 -2.98 9.11 3.56
N GLY A 86 -3.78 10.04 3.03
CA GLY A 86 -3.46 10.69 1.76
C GLY A 86 -2.17 11.49 1.83
N SER A 87 -1.98 12.26 2.92
CA SER A 87 -0.76 13.02 3.14
C SER A 87 0.44 12.11 3.35
N MET A 88 0.24 11.01 4.08
CA MET A 88 1.29 10.03 4.34
C MET A 88 1.76 9.35 3.05
N LEU A 89 0.82 8.98 2.18
CA LEU A 89 1.13 8.41 0.87
C LEU A 89 1.91 9.41 0.01
N HIS A 90 1.45 10.65 -0.06
CA HIS A 90 2.11 11.70 -0.83
C HIS A 90 3.56 11.92 -0.37
N ARG A 91 3.77 12.01 0.95
CA ARG A 91 5.11 12.19 1.51
C ARG A 91 6.01 10.98 1.24
N ALA A 92 5.47 9.77 1.36
CA ALA A 92 6.24 8.55 1.10
C ALA A 92 6.72 8.49 -0.36
N LEU A 93 5.87 8.87 -1.30
CA LEU A 93 6.24 8.94 -2.72
C LEU A 93 7.28 10.02 -2.98
N LYS A 94 7.13 11.19 -2.35
CA LYS A 94 8.05 12.30 -2.49
C LYS A 94 9.43 12.00 -1.92
N HIS A 95 9.50 11.27 -0.81
CA HIS A 95 10.77 10.90 -0.17
C HIS A 95 11.40 9.62 -0.74
N GLY A 96 10.73 8.93 -1.64
CA GLY A 96 11.24 7.70 -2.24
C GLY A 96 11.05 6.47 -1.37
N ASP A 97 10.25 6.53 -0.31
CA ASP A 97 9.93 5.36 0.52
C ASP A 97 9.03 4.37 -0.21
N LEU A 98 8.26 4.86 -1.16
CA LEU A 98 7.37 4.09 -2.02
C LEU A 98 7.60 4.47 -3.47
N GLU A 99 7.51 3.49 -4.35
CA GLU A 99 7.55 3.70 -5.79
C GLU A 99 6.35 3.03 -6.43
N LYS A 100 5.68 3.74 -7.34
CA LYS A 100 4.52 3.19 -8.04
C LYS A 100 4.96 2.13 -9.03
N ILE A 101 4.31 0.97 -8.99
CA ILE A 101 4.52 -0.08 -9.98
C ILE A 101 3.60 0.21 -11.16
N GLU A 102 4.20 0.38 -12.32
CA GLU A 102 3.46 0.54 -13.57
C GLU A 102 3.36 -0.80 -14.28
N VAL A 103 2.17 -1.09 -14.75
CA VAL A 103 1.86 -2.33 -15.44
C VAL A 103 1.48 -2.03 -16.87
#